data_e4321cd91b7b28c5941bf3a67cec71cb
#
_entry.id   e4321cd91b7b28c5941bf3a67cec71cb
#
_cell.length_a   1.000
_cell.length_b   1.000
_cell.length_c   1.000
_cell.angle_alpha   90.00
_cell.angle_beta   90.00
_cell.angle_gamma   90.00
#
_symmetry.space_group_name_H-M   'P 1'
#
loop_
_entity.id
_entity.type
_entity.pdbx_description
1 polymer ?
#
loop_
_entity_poly.entity_id
_entity_poly.type
_entity_poly.pdbx_seq_one_letter_code
_entity_poly.pdbx_strand_id
1 'polypeptide(L)'
;MPAVIATSDWAVRRLVSHHGLPPERVHVAAPGADIAPVAPGTDGVSRLLCVAAVTPRKGQHRLVEALAKVADLPWSCALVGGLGHDPEYVDHLRGLIRTHHLEDRLELTGPKSGAELDATYASADLMVLTSYAETYGMAVTEALARGIPVLATDVGGVPEAVGRAPDGGMPGILVPPENPAAIAVELRGWFGEADVRRRLKAAARSRRAALGGWASTAQSLAAVLRRLPTEPRRAA
;
A
#
# COMPACT_ATOMS: atom_id res chain seq x y z
N MET A 1 11.66 -31.09 7.81
CA MET A 1 11.14 -30.07 8.74
C MET A 1 10.25 -29.09 7.99
N PRO A 2 9.13 -28.60 8.54
CA PRO A 2 8.26 -27.65 7.83
C PRO A 2 8.99 -26.34 7.57
N ALA A 3 8.75 -25.73 6.38
CA ALA A 3 9.21 -24.40 6.03
C ALA A 3 8.12 -23.36 6.32
N VAL A 4 8.52 -22.13 6.56
CA VAL A 4 7.65 -20.97 6.73
C VAL A 4 7.88 -20.00 5.58
N ILE A 5 6.82 -19.55 4.94
CA ILE A 5 6.87 -18.56 3.88
C ILE A 5 6.42 -17.20 4.44
N ALA A 6 7.23 -16.18 4.24
CA ALA A 6 6.95 -14.80 4.60
C ALA A 6 6.81 -13.94 3.34
N THR A 7 6.03 -12.87 3.44
CA THR A 7 5.72 -11.99 2.32
C THR A 7 6.75 -10.87 2.10
N SER A 8 7.72 -10.71 3.01
CA SER A 8 8.75 -9.66 2.97
C SER A 8 9.97 -10.07 3.80
N ASP A 9 11.12 -9.47 3.53
CA ASP A 9 12.31 -9.62 4.38
C ASP A 9 12.06 -9.07 5.80
N TRP A 10 11.27 -8.01 5.93
CA TRP A 10 10.85 -7.53 7.25
C TRP A 10 10.09 -8.61 8.04
N ALA A 11 9.16 -9.30 7.39
CA ALA A 11 8.42 -10.39 8.03
C ALA A 11 9.34 -11.56 8.43
N VAL A 12 10.34 -11.90 7.59
CA VAL A 12 11.38 -12.88 7.94
C VAL A 12 12.13 -12.45 9.20
N ARG A 13 12.67 -11.22 9.21
CA ARG A 13 13.39 -10.70 10.38
C ARG A 13 12.51 -10.75 11.63
N ARG A 14 11.25 -10.41 11.53
CA ARG A 14 10.30 -10.45 12.65
C ARG A 14 10.06 -11.87 13.17
N LEU A 15 9.87 -12.84 12.27
CA LEU A 15 9.67 -14.24 12.61
C LEU A 15 10.92 -14.83 13.30
N VAL A 16 12.09 -14.50 12.82
CA VAL A 16 13.35 -14.96 13.41
C VAL A 16 13.61 -14.30 14.78
N SER A 17 13.53 -12.95 14.84
CA SER A 17 13.96 -12.21 16.04
C SER A 17 12.94 -12.26 17.19
N HIS A 18 11.63 -12.30 16.90
CA HIS A 18 10.58 -12.24 17.93
C HIS A 18 9.93 -13.59 18.22
N HIS A 19 9.90 -14.48 17.22
CA HIS A 19 9.28 -15.80 17.38
C HIS A 19 10.31 -16.94 17.44
N GLY A 20 11.62 -16.63 17.37
CA GLY A 20 12.69 -17.61 17.52
C GLY A 20 12.73 -18.66 16.42
N LEU A 21 12.14 -18.39 15.25
CA LEU A 21 12.17 -19.35 14.15
C LEU A 21 13.60 -19.44 13.58
N PRO A 22 14.11 -20.66 13.32
CA PRO A 22 15.41 -20.83 12.68
C PRO A 22 15.44 -20.14 11.30
N PRO A 23 16.45 -19.29 11.02
CA PRO A 23 16.51 -18.52 9.76
C PRO A 23 16.45 -19.40 8.50
N GLU A 24 17.05 -20.58 8.54
CA GLU A 24 17.07 -21.55 7.43
C GLU A 24 15.69 -22.15 7.12
N ARG A 25 14.70 -21.95 7.97
CA ARG A 25 13.32 -22.41 7.78
C ARG A 25 12.39 -21.32 7.27
N VAL A 26 12.82 -20.05 7.27
CA VAL A 26 11.97 -18.91 6.88
C VAL A 26 12.45 -18.39 5.54
N HIS A 27 11.54 -18.37 4.57
CA HIS A 27 11.84 -17.99 3.19
C HIS A 27 10.92 -16.85 2.73
N VAL A 28 11.41 -16.01 1.85
CA VAL A 28 10.58 -14.94 1.25
C VAL A 28 9.92 -15.42 -0.03
N ALA A 29 8.61 -15.15 -0.13
CA ALA A 29 7.90 -15.13 -1.40
C ALA A 29 7.01 -13.88 -1.41
N ALA A 30 7.56 -12.79 -1.92
CA ALA A 30 6.82 -11.53 -2.02
C ALA A 30 5.61 -11.70 -2.93
N PRO A 31 4.45 -11.13 -2.56
CA PRO A 31 3.26 -11.14 -3.40
C PRO A 31 3.54 -10.47 -4.75
N GLY A 32 3.04 -11.08 -5.81
CA GLY A 32 3.06 -10.49 -7.14
C GLY A 32 2.05 -9.37 -7.28
N ALA A 33 2.22 -8.55 -8.29
CA ALA A 33 1.23 -7.59 -8.74
C ALA A 33 0.82 -7.94 -10.18
N ASP A 34 -0.47 -7.85 -10.48
CA ASP A 34 -0.95 -8.02 -11.85
C ASP A 34 -0.54 -6.83 -12.71
N ILE A 35 -0.16 -7.11 -13.96
CA ILE A 35 0.09 -6.07 -14.94
C ILE A 35 -1.23 -5.35 -15.22
N ALA A 36 -1.24 -4.03 -15.03
CA ALA A 36 -2.41 -3.19 -15.24
C ALA A 36 -2.08 -2.04 -16.22
N PRO A 37 -3.06 -1.47 -16.92
CA PRO A 37 -2.87 -0.24 -17.68
C PRO A 37 -2.32 0.89 -16.79
N VAL A 38 -1.55 1.80 -17.37
CA VAL A 38 -1.12 3.02 -16.66
C VAL A 38 -2.35 3.85 -16.33
N ALA A 39 -2.49 4.24 -15.07
CA ALA A 39 -3.58 5.12 -14.64
C ALA A 39 -3.46 6.49 -15.34
N PRO A 40 -4.49 6.96 -16.06
CA PRO A 40 -4.50 8.31 -16.62
C PRO A 40 -4.56 9.38 -15.52
N GLY A 41 -5.17 9.05 -14.37
CA GLY A 41 -5.46 10.02 -13.33
C GLY A 41 -6.60 10.96 -13.71
N THR A 42 -6.67 12.10 -13.03
CA THR A 42 -7.61 13.19 -13.33
C THR A 42 -6.87 14.40 -13.94
N ASP A 43 -6.62 15.43 -13.13
CA ASP A 43 -5.80 16.60 -13.49
C ASP A 43 -4.30 16.36 -13.21
N GLY A 44 -3.97 15.18 -12.73
CA GLY A 44 -2.62 14.79 -12.35
C GLY A 44 -2.20 15.22 -10.95
N VAL A 45 -3.11 15.75 -10.12
CA VAL A 45 -2.79 16.31 -8.80
C VAL A 45 -3.83 15.94 -7.75
N SER A 46 -5.11 16.15 -8.02
CA SER A 46 -6.12 16.37 -6.97
C SER A 46 -6.81 15.11 -6.47
N ARG A 47 -6.74 13.99 -7.19
CA ARG A 47 -7.46 12.76 -6.78
C ARG A 47 -6.57 11.82 -5.96
N LEU A 48 -6.84 11.77 -4.67
CA LEU A 48 -6.19 10.85 -3.74
C LEU A 48 -6.99 9.54 -3.60
N LEU A 49 -6.28 8.45 -3.34
CA LEU A 49 -6.85 7.13 -3.16
C LEU A 49 -6.23 6.43 -1.96
N CYS A 50 -7.04 5.84 -1.10
CA CYS A 50 -6.60 4.90 -0.07
C CYS A 50 -7.37 3.58 -0.25
N VAL A 51 -6.67 2.48 -0.50
CA VAL A 51 -7.26 1.14 -0.64
C VAL A 51 -6.83 0.29 0.54
N ALA A 52 -7.74 0.09 1.49
CA ALA A 52 -7.53 -0.74 2.66
C ALA A 52 -8.86 -1.02 3.38
N ALA A 53 -9.00 -2.17 4.03
CA ALA A 53 -10.10 -2.39 4.96
C ALA A 53 -10.17 -1.25 5.99
N VAL A 54 -11.36 -0.76 6.31
CA VAL A 54 -11.52 0.34 7.26
C VAL A 54 -11.43 -0.22 8.68
N THR A 55 -10.23 -0.09 9.26
CA THR A 55 -9.90 -0.60 10.61
C THR A 55 -8.85 0.29 11.27
N PRO A 56 -8.77 0.34 12.62
CA PRO A 56 -7.77 1.15 13.34
C PRO A 56 -6.35 0.90 12.86
N ARG A 57 -5.99 -0.35 12.58
CA ARG A 57 -4.65 -0.74 12.10
C ARG A 57 -4.26 -0.10 10.77
N LYS A 58 -5.23 0.25 9.92
CA LYS A 58 -5.00 0.90 8.63
C LYS A 58 -4.89 2.42 8.73
N GLY A 59 -5.21 3.00 9.89
CA GLY A 59 -4.89 4.38 10.24
C GLY A 59 -5.58 5.46 9.41
N GLN A 60 -6.75 5.17 8.81
CA GLN A 60 -7.46 6.16 7.98
C GLN A 60 -7.80 7.44 8.75
N HIS A 61 -7.99 7.37 10.07
CA HIS A 61 -8.18 8.57 10.91
C HIS A 61 -6.98 9.54 10.82
N ARG A 62 -5.74 9.01 10.71
CA ARG A 62 -4.54 9.85 10.52
C ARG A 62 -4.53 10.52 9.14
N LEU A 63 -5.07 9.84 8.12
CA LEU A 63 -5.26 10.45 6.81
C LEU A 63 -6.30 11.58 6.89
N VAL A 64 -7.43 11.38 7.56
CA VAL A 64 -8.45 12.43 7.75
C VAL A 64 -7.85 13.64 8.47
N GLU A 65 -7.11 13.42 9.58
CA GLU A 65 -6.43 14.49 10.33
C GLU A 65 -5.38 15.23 9.48
N ALA A 66 -4.66 14.53 8.61
CA ALA A 66 -3.70 15.14 7.69
C ALA A 66 -4.40 15.96 6.58
N LEU A 67 -5.47 15.42 6.01
CA LEU A 67 -6.27 16.09 4.97
C LEU A 67 -6.95 17.35 5.51
N ALA A 68 -7.39 17.35 6.77
CA ALA A 68 -7.91 18.54 7.43
C ALA A 68 -6.88 19.68 7.48
N LYS A 69 -5.58 19.37 7.63
CA LYS A 69 -4.48 20.37 7.66
C LYS A 69 -4.16 20.97 6.29
N VAL A 70 -4.68 20.39 5.23
CA VAL A 70 -4.54 20.85 3.83
C VAL A 70 -5.90 21.11 3.18
N ALA A 71 -6.92 21.40 3.98
CA ALA A 71 -8.27 21.69 3.49
C ALA A 71 -8.35 22.95 2.62
N ASP A 72 -7.36 23.84 2.73
CA ASP A 72 -7.17 25.04 1.88
C ASP A 72 -6.78 24.71 0.43
N LEU A 73 -6.41 23.46 0.13
CA LEU A 73 -5.97 23.03 -1.19
C LEU A 73 -7.07 22.24 -1.93
N PRO A 74 -7.11 22.25 -3.27
CA PRO A 74 -8.10 21.49 -4.05
C PRO A 74 -7.70 20.00 -4.13
N TRP A 75 -8.41 19.14 -3.43
CA TRP A 75 -8.25 17.70 -3.48
C TRP A 75 -9.59 16.99 -3.25
N SER A 76 -9.66 15.74 -3.66
CA SER A 76 -10.68 14.78 -3.24
C SER A 76 -10.02 13.44 -2.92
N CYS A 77 -10.62 12.65 -2.03
CA CYS A 77 -10.06 11.39 -1.57
C CYS A 77 -11.12 10.31 -1.48
N ALA A 78 -10.85 9.14 -2.07
CA ALA A 78 -11.65 7.95 -1.91
C ALA A 78 -10.97 6.98 -0.93
N LEU A 79 -11.69 6.60 0.13
CA LEU A 79 -11.33 5.52 1.05
C LEU A 79 -12.09 4.25 0.63
N VAL A 80 -11.39 3.34 -0.03
CA VAL A 80 -11.96 2.11 -0.59
C VAL A 80 -11.61 0.92 0.29
N GLY A 81 -12.62 0.21 0.77
CA GLY A 81 -12.42 -1.00 1.56
C GLY A 81 -13.61 -1.42 2.39
N GLY A 82 -13.57 -2.63 2.91
CA GLY A 82 -14.65 -3.19 3.71
C GLY A 82 -14.94 -2.37 4.97
N LEU A 83 -16.22 -2.06 5.19
CA LEU A 83 -16.73 -1.28 6.33
C LEU A 83 -17.27 -2.16 7.46
N GLY A 84 -17.37 -3.48 7.23
CA GLY A 84 -18.00 -4.39 8.19
C GLY A 84 -17.05 -5.00 9.23
N HIS A 85 -15.73 -4.73 9.15
CA HIS A 85 -14.77 -5.33 10.06
C HIS A 85 -14.75 -4.68 11.45
N ASP A 86 -15.02 -3.38 11.52
CA ASP A 86 -15.03 -2.60 12.75
C ASP A 86 -16.02 -1.41 12.59
N PRO A 87 -17.31 -1.65 12.84
CA PRO A 87 -18.35 -0.61 12.70
C PRO A 87 -18.12 0.61 13.59
N GLU A 88 -17.60 0.41 14.81
CA GLU A 88 -17.33 1.51 15.75
C GLU A 88 -16.24 2.44 15.19
N TYR A 89 -15.21 1.86 14.60
CA TYR A 89 -14.16 2.64 13.94
C TYR A 89 -14.67 3.37 12.68
N VAL A 90 -15.56 2.75 11.92
CA VAL A 90 -16.21 3.41 10.77
C VAL A 90 -17.03 4.61 11.22
N ASP A 91 -17.79 4.49 12.31
CA ASP A 91 -18.58 5.61 12.85
C ASP A 91 -17.68 6.70 13.44
N HIS A 92 -16.60 6.34 14.12
CA HIS A 92 -15.56 7.28 14.54
C HIS A 92 -14.99 8.06 13.34
N LEU A 93 -14.64 7.36 12.26
CA LEU A 93 -14.08 7.97 11.06
C LEU A 93 -15.08 8.93 10.39
N ARG A 94 -16.37 8.55 10.28
CA ARG A 94 -17.43 9.42 9.81
C ARG A 94 -17.60 10.66 10.72
N GLY A 95 -17.44 10.48 12.03
CA GLY A 95 -17.43 11.57 13.01
C GLY A 95 -16.30 12.57 12.74
N LEU A 96 -15.07 12.08 12.53
CA LEU A 96 -13.92 12.93 12.20
C LEU A 96 -14.12 13.69 10.89
N ILE A 97 -14.62 13.03 9.84
CA ILE A 97 -14.91 13.65 8.55
C ILE A 97 -15.86 14.84 8.73
N ARG A 98 -16.96 14.66 9.48
CA ARG A 98 -17.91 15.74 9.80
C ARG A 98 -17.27 16.84 10.64
N THR A 99 -16.50 16.49 11.68
CA THR A 99 -15.83 17.47 12.54
C THR A 99 -14.90 18.40 11.78
N HIS A 100 -14.29 17.88 10.72
CA HIS A 100 -13.37 18.64 9.87
C HIS A 100 -14.04 19.22 8.61
N HIS A 101 -15.34 19.05 8.42
CA HIS A 101 -16.13 19.54 7.26
C HIS A 101 -15.55 19.04 5.92
N LEU A 102 -15.28 17.72 5.84
CA LEU A 102 -14.66 17.09 4.68
C LEU A 102 -15.62 16.19 3.88
N GLU A 103 -16.92 16.21 4.18
CA GLU A 103 -17.93 15.31 3.61
C GLU A 103 -18.01 15.39 2.08
N ASP A 104 -17.86 16.58 1.51
CA ASP A 104 -17.92 16.81 0.05
C ASP A 104 -16.64 16.40 -0.69
N ARG A 105 -15.58 16.04 0.04
CA ARG A 105 -14.24 15.81 -0.52
C ARG A 105 -13.66 14.45 -0.19
N LEU A 106 -14.16 13.80 0.86
CA LEU A 106 -13.65 12.53 1.35
C LEU A 106 -14.80 11.53 1.45
N GLU A 107 -14.72 10.46 0.65
CA GLU A 107 -15.75 9.45 0.51
C GLU A 107 -15.29 8.10 1.07
N LEU A 108 -16.10 7.49 1.97
CA LEU A 108 -15.98 6.07 2.32
C LEU A 108 -16.85 5.28 1.34
N THR A 109 -16.22 4.71 0.32
CA THR A 109 -16.94 4.07 -0.79
C THR A 109 -17.47 2.68 -0.47
N GLY A 110 -16.98 2.05 0.60
CA GLY A 110 -17.14 0.61 0.80
C GLY A 110 -16.17 -0.22 -0.06
N PRO A 111 -16.33 -1.55 -0.06
CA PRO A 111 -15.47 -2.45 -0.82
C PRO A 111 -15.77 -2.34 -2.32
N LYS A 112 -14.73 -2.38 -3.13
CA LYS A 112 -14.79 -2.44 -4.60
C LYS A 112 -13.97 -3.61 -5.11
N SER A 113 -14.33 -4.17 -6.27
CA SER A 113 -13.62 -5.27 -6.91
C SER A 113 -13.73 -5.21 -8.44
N GLY A 114 -12.88 -5.98 -9.13
CA GLY A 114 -12.92 -6.08 -10.59
C GLY A 114 -12.85 -4.70 -11.27
N ALA A 115 -13.68 -4.50 -12.29
CA ALA A 115 -13.68 -3.28 -13.11
C ALA A 115 -13.96 -2.00 -12.31
N GLU A 116 -14.73 -2.07 -11.22
CA GLU A 116 -15.00 -0.90 -10.37
C GLU A 116 -13.76 -0.46 -9.59
N LEU A 117 -13.00 -1.41 -9.07
CA LEU A 117 -11.73 -1.13 -8.41
C LEU A 117 -10.70 -0.61 -9.42
N ASP A 118 -10.63 -1.21 -10.61
CA ASP A 118 -9.74 -0.77 -11.69
C ASP A 118 -10.04 0.66 -12.12
N ALA A 119 -11.33 1.02 -12.30
CA ALA A 119 -11.74 2.39 -12.61
C ALA A 119 -11.36 3.38 -11.49
N THR A 120 -11.44 2.94 -10.24
CA THR A 120 -11.05 3.76 -9.09
C THR A 120 -9.54 4.02 -9.07
N TYR A 121 -8.72 3.00 -9.30
CA TYR A 121 -7.27 3.20 -9.48
C TYR A 121 -6.97 4.09 -10.70
N ALA A 122 -7.65 3.85 -11.83
CA ALA A 122 -7.43 4.63 -13.05
C ALA A 122 -7.65 6.14 -12.87
N SER A 123 -8.53 6.53 -11.97
CA SER A 123 -8.80 7.94 -11.65
C SER A 123 -7.87 8.54 -10.60
N ALA A 124 -6.97 7.77 -9.99
CA ALA A 124 -6.12 8.24 -8.90
C ALA A 124 -4.84 8.94 -9.41
N ASP A 125 -4.47 10.04 -8.77
CA ASP A 125 -3.22 10.77 -9.02
C ASP A 125 -2.13 10.41 -8.01
N LEU A 126 -2.51 10.12 -6.76
CA LEU A 126 -1.64 9.71 -5.68
C LEU A 126 -2.36 8.67 -4.80
N MET A 127 -1.69 7.58 -4.48
CA MET A 127 -2.14 6.67 -3.45
C MET A 127 -1.58 7.07 -2.09
N VAL A 128 -2.42 7.03 -1.04
CA VAL A 128 -2.01 7.31 0.35
C VAL A 128 -2.33 6.12 1.24
N LEU A 129 -1.32 5.60 1.95
CA LEU A 129 -1.47 4.49 2.89
C LEU A 129 -0.90 4.87 4.26
N THR A 130 -1.76 4.91 5.29
CA THR A 130 -1.41 5.41 6.63
C THR A 130 -1.38 4.33 7.70
N SER A 131 -1.13 3.09 7.31
CA SER A 131 -1.17 1.91 8.17
C SER A 131 -0.16 1.98 9.32
N TYR A 132 -0.53 1.40 10.46
CA TYR A 132 0.37 1.18 11.60
C TYR A 132 1.23 -0.09 11.43
N ALA A 133 0.74 -1.04 10.67
CA ALA A 133 1.44 -2.29 10.41
C ALA A 133 1.00 -2.91 9.08
N GLU A 134 1.99 -3.32 8.29
CA GLU A 134 1.82 -4.06 7.05
C GLU A 134 2.87 -5.17 6.96
N THR A 135 2.47 -6.35 6.58
CA THR A 135 3.44 -7.42 6.31
C THR A 135 4.13 -7.23 4.95
N TYR A 136 3.46 -6.58 4.00
CA TYR A 136 4.01 -6.22 2.69
C TYR A 136 3.44 -4.90 2.17
N GLY A 137 2.11 -4.80 1.97
CA GLY A 137 1.47 -3.62 1.41
C GLY A 137 1.05 -3.85 -0.05
N MET A 138 0.21 -4.85 -0.31
CA MET A 138 -0.24 -5.18 -1.67
C MET A 138 -0.86 -4.00 -2.41
N ALA A 139 -1.66 -3.17 -1.73
CA ALA A 139 -2.24 -1.98 -2.34
C ALA A 139 -1.18 -0.99 -2.86
N VAL A 140 0.02 -0.94 -2.23
CA VAL A 140 1.16 -0.16 -2.73
C VAL A 140 1.64 -0.71 -4.08
N THR A 141 1.84 -2.02 -4.18
CA THR A 141 2.29 -2.63 -5.45
C THR A 141 1.21 -2.55 -6.53
N GLU A 142 -0.06 -2.64 -6.19
CA GLU A 142 -1.17 -2.44 -7.11
C GLU A 142 -1.21 -1.01 -7.69
N ALA A 143 -0.97 0.00 -6.85
CA ALA A 143 -0.84 1.39 -7.30
C ALA A 143 0.37 1.57 -8.22
N LEU A 144 1.54 1.07 -7.81
CA LEU A 144 2.77 1.14 -8.60
C LEU A 144 2.67 0.36 -9.92
N ALA A 145 1.95 -0.78 -9.95
CA ALA A 145 1.65 -1.52 -11.18
C ALA A 145 0.84 -0.70 -12.20
N ARG A 146 0.16 0.34 -11.74
CA ARG A 146 -0.57 1.32 -12.56
C ARG A 146 0.18 2.64 -12.75
N GLY A 147 1.44 2.72 -12.27
CA GLY A 147 2.27 3.93 -12.35
C GLY A 147 1.79 5.06 -11.47
N ILE A 148 0.98 4.78 -10.45
CA ILE A 148 0.51 5.76 -9.47
C ILE A 148 1.58 5.88 -8.38
N PRO A 149 2.10 7.08 -8.10
CA PRO A 149 3.02 7.29 -6.99
C PRO A 149 2.32 7.10 -5.63
N VAL A 150 3.12 6.85 -4.61
CA VAL A 150 2.62 6.48 -3.28
C VAL A 150 3.15 7.44 -2.21
N LEU A 151 2.29 7.82 -1.27
CA LEU A 151 2.65 8.37 0.03
C LEU A 151 2.25 7.35 1.10
N ALA A 152 3.19 6.80 1.84
CA ALA A 152 2.88 5.76 2.79
C ALA A 152 3.67 5.91 4.10
N THR A 153 3.14 5.30 5.17
CA THR A 153 3.89 5.17 6.42
C THR A 153 5.02 4.15 6.28
N ASP A 154 6.17 4.46 6.89
CA ASP A 154 7.35 3.59 6.94
C ASP A 154 7.16 2.49 7.99
N VAL A 155 6.39 1.47 7.64
CA VAL A 155 6.05 0.36 8.54
C VAL A 155 6.17 -0.99 7.84
N GLY A 156 6.67 -1.96 8.56
CA GLY A 156 6.68 -3.36 8.11
C GLY A 156 7.38 -3.57 6.77
N GLY A 157 6.67 -4.21 5.84
CA GLY A 157 7.14 -4.48 4.48
C GLY A 157 6.83 -3.37 3.48
N VAL A 158 6.23 -2.24 3.89
CA VAL A 158 5.90 -1.12 2.99
C VAL A 158 7.13 -0.57 2.25
N PRO A 159 8.29 -0.34 2.91
CA PRO A 159 9.49 0.10 2.20
C PRO A 159 9.93 -0.87 1.09
N GLU A 160 9.78 -2.17 1.32
CA GLU A 160 10.11 -3.20 0.31
C GLU A 160 9.11 -3.18 -0.86
N ALA A 161 7.81 -3.00 -0.57
CA ALA A 161 6.77 -2.87 -1.59
C ALA A 161 6.95 -1.62 -2.46
N VAL A 162 7.28 -0.48 -1.85
CA VAL A 162 7.62 0.76 -2.57
C VAL A 162 8.87 0.54 -3.42
N GLY A 163 9.95 0.06 -2.82
CA GLY A 163 11.21 -0.22 -3.48
C GLY A 163 11.79 1.00 -4.21
N ARG A 164 12.60 0.73 -5.23
CA ARG A 164 13.18 1.74 -6.11
C ARG A 164 12.89 1.42 -7.57
N ALA A 165 12.81 2.43 -8.39
CA ALA A 165 12.79 2.28 -9.83
C ALA A 165 14.17 1.81 -10.34
N PRO A 166 14.26 1.19 -11.54
CA PRO A 166 15.54 0.72 -12.11
C PRO A 166 16.60 1.82 -12.25
N ASP A 167 16.19 3.06 -12.44
CA ASP A 167 17.06 4.25 -12.49
C ASP A 167 17.44 4.80 -11.10
N GLY A 168 17.03 4.12 -10.02
CA GLY A 168 17.26 4.53 -8.64
C GLY A 168 16.23 5.52 -8.09
N GLY A 169 15.30 5.99 -8.91
CA GLY A 169 14.23 6.91 -8.50
C GLY A 169 13.32 6.31 -7.42
N MET A 170 12.81 7.18 -6.55
CA MET A 170 11.84 6.79 -5.51
C MET A 170 10.42 6.95 -6.05
N PRO A 171 9.64 5.86 -6.17
CA PRO A 171 8.27 5.91 -6.69
C PRO A 171 7.25 6.37 -5.64
N GLY A 172 7.69 6.63 -4.42
CA GLY A 172 6.86 7.07 -3.30
C GLY A 172 7.64 7.80 -2.24
N ILE A 173 6.89 8.37 -1.31
CA ILE A 173 7.39 9.05 -0.11
C ILE A 173 7.02 8.19 1.09
N LEU A 174 7.98 7.94 1.97
CA LEU A 174 7.77 7.24 3.23
C LEU A 174 7.83 8.24 4.38
N VAL A 175 6.82 8.20 5.25
CA VAL A 175 6.71 9.07 6.43
C VAL A 175 6.66 8.25 7.72
N PRO A 176 7.10 8.79 8.86
CA PRO A 176 6.94 8.11 10.13
C PRO A 176 5.46 7.78 10.41
N PRO A 177 5.16 6.60 10.99
CA PRO A 177 3.80 6.28 11.42
C PRO A 177 3.33 7.24 12.53
N GLU A 178 2.03 7.29 12.74
CA GLU A 178 1.39 8.11 13.79
C GLU A 178 1.65 9.62 13.72
N ASN A 179 2.05 10.12 12.54
CA ASN A 179 2.39 11.53 12.36
C ASN A 179 1.56 12.19 11.24
N PRO A 180 0.31 12.62 11.53
CA PRO A 180 -0.53 13.31 10.54
C PRO A 180 0.08 14.62 10.03
N ALA A 181 0.93 15.26 10.84
CA ALA A 181 1.61 16.49 10.41
C ALA A 181 2.64 16.20 9.30
N ALA A 182 3.41 15.12 9.44
CA ALA A 182 4.34 14.69 8.38
C ALA A 182 3.60 14.34 7.08
N ILE A 183 2.46 13.62 7.17
CA ILE A 183 1.61 13.33 6.02
C ILE A 183 1.12 14.63 5.36
N ALA A 184 0.66 15.60 6.16
CA ALA A 184 0.17 16.89 5.66
C ALA A 184 1.27 17.70 4.97
N VAL A 185 2.51 17.68 5.49
CA VAL A 185 3.68 18.35 4.86
C VAL A 185 3.94 17.77 3.47
N GLU A 186 3.97 16.43 3.36
CA GLU A 186 4.21 15.76 2.07
C GLU A 186 3.05 15.96 1.09
N LEU A 187 1.80 15.96 1.57
CA LEU A 187 0.64 16.31 0.75
C LEU A 187 0.73 17.75 0.25
N ARG A 188 1.15 18.71 1.08
CA ARG A 188 1.35 20.11 0.67
C ARG A 188 2.43 20.24 -0.39
N GLY A 189 3.54 19.52 -0.25
CA GLY A 189 4.57 19.41 -1.29
C GLY A 189 4.02 18.79 -2.58
N TRP A 190 3.25 17.70 -2.49
CA TRP A 190 2.58 17.10 -3.65
C TRP A 190 1.68 18.07 -4.38
N PHE A 191 0.84 18.84 -3.69
CA PHE A 191 -0.07 19.79 -4.30
C PHE A 191 0.65 21.03 -4.85
N GLY A 192 1.66 21.54 -4.15
CA GLY A 192 2.34 22.79 -4.50
C GLY A 192 3.48 22.64 -5.52
N GLU A 193 4.20 21.51 -5.52
CA GLU A 193 5.47 21.38 -6.24
C GLU A 193 5.35 20.47 -7.48
N ALA A 194 5.23 21.08 -8.67
CA ALA A 194 5.14 20.31 -9.92
C ALA A 194 6.34 19.38 -10.17
N ASP A 195 7.54 19.76 -9.71
CA ASP A 195 8.77 18.97 -9.86
C ASP A 195 8.74 17.72 -9.00
N VAL A 196 8.21 17.80 -7.78
CA VAL A 196 7.98 16.63 -6.91
C VAL A 196 7.07 15.64 -7.61
N ARG A 197 5.92 16.12 -8.13
CA ARG A 197 4.97 15.27 -8.86
C ARG A 197 5.60 14.61 -10.08
N ARG A 198 6.34 15.37 -10.90
CA ARG A 198 7.00 14.83 -12.11
C ARG A 198 7.97 13.71 -11.76
N ARG A 199 8.83 13.91 -10.75
CA ARG A 199 9.81 12.92 -10.31
C ARG A 199 9.13 11.67 -9.78
N LEU A 200 8.14 11.79 -8.91
CA LEU A 200 7.43 10.66 -8.33
C LEU A 200 6.66 9.87 -9.40
N LYS A 201 5.96 10.55 -10.32
CA LYS A 201 5.24 9.88 -11.41
C LYS A 201 6.19 9.18 -12.38
N ALA A 202 7.32 9.78 -12.74
CA ALA A 202 8.32 9.14 -13.58
C ALA A 202 8.90 7.89 -12.91
N ALA A 203 9.26 7.98 -11.63
CA ALA A 203 9.77 6.84 -10.87
C ALA A 203 8.71 5.74 -10.68
N ALA A 204 7.44 6.09 -10.42
CA ALA A 204 6.36 5.10 -10.31
C ALA A 204 6.11 4.37 -11.63
N ARG A 205 6.15 5.07 -12.77
CA ARG A 205 6.06 4.46 -14.10
C ARG A 205 7.26 3.56 -14.40
N SER A 206 8.47 3.97 -14.05
CA SER A 206 9.68 3.16 -14.20
C SER A 206 9.65 1.92 -13.30
N ARG A 207 9.17 2.05 -12.06
CA ARG A 207 9.05 0.94 -11.08
C ARG A 207 8.13 -0.18 -11.56
N ARG A 208 7.10 0.11 -12.36
CA ARG A 208 6.21 -0.92 -12.93
C ARG A 208 6.96 -2.06 -13.62
N ALA A 209 8.00 -1.72 -14.37
CA ALA A 209 8.79 -2.71 -15.11
C ALA A 209 9.61 -3.66 -14.19
N ALA A 210 9.84 -3.25 -12.96
CA ALA A 210 10.60 -4.01 -11.96
C ALA A 210 9.70 -4.71 -10.92
N LEU A 211 8.38 -4.59 -11.01
CA LEU A 211 7.46 -5.33 -10.14
C LEU A 211 7.40 -6.79 -10.57
N GLY A 212 7.52 -7.69 -9.61
CA GLY A 212 7.29 -9.11 -9.83
C GLY A 212 5.81 -9.41 -10.03
N GLY A 213 5.46 -10.23 -11.05
CA GLY A 213 4.13 -10.79 -11.19
C GLY A 213 3.92 -12.04 -10.32
N TRP A 214 2.71 -12.55 -10.24
CA TRP A 214 2.36 -13.76 -9.49
C TRP A 214 3.16 -15.00 -9.91
N ALA A 215 3.65 -15.05 -11.15
CA ALA A 215 4.56 -16.10 -11.60
C ALA A 215 5.87 -16.11 -10.79
N SER A 216 6.41 -14.95 -10.43
CA SER A 216 7.61 -14.85 -9.58
C SER A 216 7.34 -15.37 -8.16
N THR A 217 6.19 -15.03 -7.59
CA THR A 217 5.75 -15.58 -6.29
C THR A 217 5.66 -17.10 -6.34
N ALA A 218 5.00 -17.64 -7.37
CA ALA A 218 4.85 -19.09 -7.57
C ALA A 218 6.21 -19.78 -7.74
N GLN A 219 7.15 -19.19 -8.47
CA GLN A 219 8.51 -19.72 -8.63
C GLN A 219 9.26 -19.75 -7.28
N SER A 220 9.15 -18.69 -6.48
CA SER A 220 9.75 -18.64 -5.15
C SER A 220 9.18 -19.73 -4.24
N LEU A 221 7.86 -19.90 -4.21
CA LEU A 221 7.20 -20.96 -3.47
C LEU A 221 7.64 -22.36 -3.94
N ALA A 222 7.66 -22.60 -5.26
CA ALA A 222 8.09 -23.87 -5.83
C ALA A 222 9.56 -24.20 -5.51
N ALA A 223 10.42 -23.18 -5.47
CA ALA A 223 11.83 -23.35 -5.10
C ALA A 223 11.98 -23.84 -3.63
N VAL A 224 11.18 -23.31 -2.73
CA VAL A 224 11.14 -23.77 -1.33
C VAL A 224 10.59 -25.18 -1.24
N LEU A 225 9.47 -25.49 -1.88
CA LEU A 225 8.84 -26.81 -1.85
C LEU A 225 9.77 -27.90 -2.38
N ARG A 226 10.57 -27.63 -3.45
CA ARG A 226 11.54 -28.60 -3.97
C ARG A 226 12.67 -28.96 -3.01
N ARG A 227 12.94 -28.11 -2.01
CA ARG A 227 14.00 -28.33 -1.00
C ARG A 227 13.49 -29.09 0.22
N LEU A 228 12.16 -29.26 0.36
CA LEU A 228 11.60 -30.01 1.47
C LEU A 228 11.83 -31.52 1.26
N PRO A 229 12.20 -32.26 2.31
CA PRO A 229 12.29 -33.71 2.21
C PRO A 229 10.91 -34.27 1.87
N THR A 230 10.84 -35.09 0.84
CA THR A 230 9.65 -35.91 0.56
C THR A 230 9.55 -36.96 1.63
N GLU A 231 8.61 -36.84 2.58
CA GLU A 231 8.28 -37.95 3.45
C GLU A 231 7.82 -39.14 2.59
N PRO A 232 8.38 -40.37 2.83
CA PRO A 232 7.84 -41.55 2.17
C PRO A 232 6.37 -41.67 2.57
N ARG A 233 5.46 -41.78 1.58
CA ARG A 233 4.05 -42.11 1.84
C ARG A 233 4.03 -43.32 2.76
N ARG A 234 3.53 -43.14 3.99
CA ARG A 234 3.19 -44.31 4.81
C ARG A 234 2.16 -45.09 4.00
N ALA A 235 2.56 -46.28 3.55
CA ALA A 235 1.64 -47.24 2.98
C ALA A 235 0.61 -47.58 4.06
N ALA A 236 -0.68 -47.38 3.75
CA ALA A 236 -1.80 -47.80 4.57
C ALA A 236 -1.94 -49.30 4.52
#